data_24183a3f19a539319f8d60a5f09a912a
#
_entry.id   24183a3f19a539319f8d60a5f09a912a
#
_cell.length_a   1.000
_cell.length_b   1.000
_cell.length_c   1.000
_cell.angle_alpha   90.00
_cell.angle_beta   90.00
_cell.angle_gamma   90.00
#
_symmetry.space_group_name_H-M   'P 1'
#
loop_
_entity.id
_entity.type
_entity.pdbx_description
1 polymer ?
#
loop_
_entity_poly.entity_id
_entity_poly.type
_entity_poly.pdbx_seq_one_letter_code
_entity_poly.pdbx_strand_id
1 'polypeptide(L)'
;MIEVIDDYHAWEAYPQYRWVFNKLELSLRLGYHAGPAGIPVKKDGYYIIRPVYNPYGMGIGAHKKWLSSDWQDDMSNHKHIPTGYFWCEWFDGKHYSIDYKRVGDLWIPINACQGLHKTEDNLTKFDCWRIIHPPYFLLPNWVHDIDVDELNIEFKDDKITEIHLRSGNDICLVSNIGDEIYPVWQGDDYTDMQHLEFIPNLSQDEEDYTAAGNLKDIRLGYYRKINTQ
;
A
#
# COMPACT_ATOMS: atom_id res chain seq x y z
N MET A 1 -14.07 -12.52 -19.31
CA MET A 1 -12.88 -11.78 -18.84
C MET A 1 -13.24 -11.32 -17.45
N ILE A 2 -12.41 -11.60 -16.44
CA ILE A 2 -12.65 -11.12 -15.07
C ILE A 2 -12.31 -9.64 -15.08
N GLU A 3 -13.24 -8.79 -14.64
CA GLU A 3 -12.95 -7.38 -14.39
C GLU A 3 -12.08 -7.28 -13.14
N VAL A 4 -10.91 -6.66 -13.27
CA VAL A 4 -9.93 -6.58 -12.19
C VAL A 4 -10.08 -5.24 -11.49
N ILE A 5 -10.88 -5.22 -10.43
CA ILE A 5 -11.17 -4.02 -9.64
C ILE A 5 -10.45 -3.97 -8.29
N ASP A 6 -9.98 -5.12 -7.78
CA ASP A 6 -9.23 -5.23 -6.54
C ASP A 6 -8.16 -6.33 -6.61
N ASP A 7 -7.40 -6.52 -5.54
CA ASP A 7 -6.30 -7.50 -5.47
C ASP A 7 -6.79 -8.95 -5.48
N TYR A 8 -8.01 -9.22 -5.00
CA TYR A 8 -8.61 -10.54 -5.07
C TYR A 8 -8.89 -10.92 -6.53
N HIS A 9 -9.51 -10.02 -7.31
CA HIS A 9 -9.74 -10.24 -8.73
C HIS A 9 -8.43 -10.37 -9.51
N ALA A 10 -7.42 -9.56 -9.18
CA ALA A 10 -6.08 -9.67 -9.76
C ALA A 10 -5.40 -11.00 -9.44
N TRP A 11 -5.57 -11.51 -8.21
CA TRP A 11 -5.06 -12.82 -7.80
C TRP A 11 -5.66 -13.96 -8.64
N GLU A 12 -6.95 -13.89 -8.96
CA GLU A 12 -7.64 -14.88 -9.79
C GLU A 12 -7.29 -14.71 -11.27
N ALA A 13 -7.19 -13.49 -11.75
CA ALA A 13 -6.94 -13.18 -13.18
C ALA A 13 -5.50 -13.50 -13.60
N TYR A 14 -4.52 -13.34 -12.68
CA TYR A 14 -3.08 -13.42 -13.01
C TYR A 14 -2.33 -14.45 -12.15
N PRO A 15 -2.66 -15.75 -12.23
CA PRO A 15 -2.06 -16.78 -11.39
C PRO A 15 -0.53 -16.88 -11.52
N GLN A 16 0.05 -16.54 -12.69
CA GLN A 16 1.48 -16.54 -12.95
C GLN A 16 2.24 -15.42 -12.19
N TYR A 17 1.53 -14.39 -11.74
CA TYR A 17 2.10 -13.24 -11.04
C TYR A 17 1.71 -13.17 -9.56
N ARG A 18 1.12 -14.23 -8.99
CA ARG A 18 0.72 -14.27 -7.56
C ARG A 18 1.87 -14.01 -6.59
N TRP A 19 3.10 -14.24 -7.01
CA TRP A 19 4.29 -13.91 -6.23
C TRP A 19 4.41 -12.41 -5.90
N VAL A 20 3.81 -11.53 -6.69
CA VAL A 20 3.79 -10.08 -6.45
C VAL A 20 3.11 -9.75 -5.12
N PHE A 21 2.07 -10.51 -4.75
CA PHE A 21 1.34 -10.36 -3.48
C PHE A 21 2.11 -10.91 -2.28
N ASN A 22 3.19 -11.68 -2.50
CA ASN A 22 4.09 -12.13 -1.45
C ASN A 22 5.07 -11.01 -1.12
N LYS A 23 4.74 -10.20 -0.11
CA LYS A 23 5.50 -9.01 0.26
C LYS A 23 6.93 -9.32 0.71
N LEU A 24 7.20 -10.51 1.27
CA LEU A 24 8.56 -10.97 1.58
C LEU A 24 9.34 -11.25 0.29
N GLU A 25 8.76 -12.01 -0.65
CA GLU A 25 9.42 -12.30 -1.92
C GLU A 25 9.68 -11.03 -2.72
N LEU A 26 8.70 -10.12 -2.78
CA LEU A 26 8.85 -8.82 -3.42
C LEU A 26 10.02 -8.04 -2.80
N SER A 27 10.09 -7.95 -1.46
CA SER A 27 11.17 -7.26 -0.77
C SER A 27 12.55 -7.86 -1.09
N LEU A 28 12.65 -9.19 -1.14
CA LEU A 28 13.90 -9.89 -1.49
C LEU A 28 14.30 -9.66 -2.95
N ARG A 29 13.35 -9.65 -3.90
CA ARG A 29 13.61 -9.36 -5.33
C ARG A 29 14.07 -7.92 -5.55
N LEU A 30 13.60 -6.99 -4.70
CA LEU A 30 14.04 -5.59 -4.68
C LEU A 30 15.42 -5.40 -4.02
N GLY A 31 15.99 -6.47 -3.45
CA GLY A 31 17.30 -6.44 -2.79
C GLY A 31 17.27 -5.85 -1.38
N TYR A 32 16.09 -5.73 -0.77
CA TYR A 32 15.95 -5.19 0.57
C TYR A 32 16.42 -6.18 1.64
N HIS A 33 16.87 -5.64 2.76
CA HIS A 33 17.16 -6.45 3.93
C HIS A 33 15.86 -6.89 4.59
N ALA A 34 15.45 -8.11 4.30
CA ALA A 34 14.19 -8.71 4.74
C ALA A 34 14.37 -10.20 5.08
N GLY A 35 13.49 -10.72 5.92
CA GLY A 35 13.47 -12.14 6.27
C GLY A 35 12.19 -12.55 6.97
N PRO A 36 11.85 -13.86 6.94
CA PRO A 36 10.65 -14.38 7.58
C PRO A 36 10.78 -14.35 9.12
N ALA A 37 9.62 -14.53 9.79
CA ALA A 37 9.58 -14.75 11.23
C ALA A 37 10.55 -15.86 11.65
N GLY A 38 11.29 -15.65 12.75
CA GLY A 38 12.25 -16.60 13.28
C GLY A 38 13.67 -16.54 12.67
N ILE A 39 13.89 -15.76 11.62
CA ILE A 39 15.23 -15.47 11.09
C ILE A 39 15.70 -14.14 11.66
N PRO A 40 16.90 -14.09 12.30
CA PRO A 40 17.42 -12.85 12.90
C PRO A 40 17.82 -11.83 11.85
N VAL A 41 17.70 -10.54 12.21
CA VAL A 41 18.27 -9.44 11.41
C VAL A 41 19.79 -9.47 11.46
N LYS A 42 20.44 -8.94 10.43
CA LYS A 42 21.92 -8.87 10.37
C LYS A 42 22.49 -7.58 10.95
N LYS A 43 21.64 -6.59 11.19
CA LYS A 43 22.03 -5.26 11.65
C LYS A 43 20.94 -4.71 12.57
N ASP A 44 21.35 -4.06 13.65
CA ASP A 44 20.45 -3.33 14.55
C ASP A 44 19.73 -2.20 13.81
N GLY A 45 18.43 -2.05 14.09
CA GLY A 45 17.69 -0.97 13.46
C GLY A 45 16.18 -1.10 13.61
N TYR A 46 15.49 -0.13 13.01
CA TYR A 46 14.05 -0.22 12.85
C TYR A 46 13.69 -1.05 11.62
N TYR A 47 12.68 -1.87 11.80
CA TYR A 47 12.11 -2.72 10.77
C TYR A 47 10.60 -2.56 10.76
N ILE A 48 10.00 -2.78 9.60
CA ILE A 48 8.57 -3.01 9.49
C ILE A 48 8.31 -4.50 9.67
N ILE A 49 7.38 -4.83 10.55
CA ILE A 49 6.83 -6.17 10.72
C ILE A 49 5.46 -6.16 10.08
N ARG A 50 5.20 -7.05 9.13
CA ARG A 50 3.90 -7.10 8.43
C ARG A 50 3.59 -8.50 7.90
N PRO A 51 2.30 -8.81 7.61
CA PRO A 51 1.93 -10.08 6.98
C PRO A 51 2.63 -10.27 5.63
N VAL A 52 3.00 -11.52 5.31
CA VAL A 52 3.54 -11.89 4.00
C VAL A 52 2.53 -11.67 2.90
N TYR A 53 1.27 -12.01 3.15
CA TYR A 53 0.13 -11.77 2.26
C TYR A 53 -0.90 -10.89 2.96
N ASN A 54 -1.36 -9.87 2.27
CA ASN A 54 -2.45 -9.02 2.72
C ASN A 54 -3.22 -8.48 1.50
N PRO A 55 -4.03 -9.35 0.82
CA PRO A 55 -4.77 -8.96 -0.39
C PRO A 55 -5.88 -7.93 -0.10
N TYR A 56 -6.26 -7.74 1.16
CA TYR A 56 -7.25 -6.72 1.54
C TYR A 56 -6.64 -5.33 1.79
N GLY A 57 -5.32 -5.19 1.63
CA GLY A 57 -4.64 -3.89 1.71
C GLY A 57 -4.61 -3.29 3.12
N MET A 58 -4.60 -1.95 3.19
CA MET A 58 -4.76 -1.14 4.42
C MET A 58 -3.63 -1.29 5.46
N GLY A 59 -2.49 -1.90 5.14
CA GLY A 59 -1.41 -2.07 6.10
C GLY A 59 -1.77 -2.85 7.38
N ILE A 60 -2.87 -3.63 7.36
CA ILE A 60 -3.38 -4.35 8.53
C ILE A 60 -2.30 -5.27 9.10
N GLY A 61 -2.05 -5.13 10.41
CA GLY A 61 -1.02 -5.89 11.13
C GLY A 61 0.41 -5.37 10.94
N ALA A 62 0.61 -4.35 10.12
CA ALA A 62 1.92 -3.72 9.97
C ALA A 62 2.25 -2.83 11.17
N HIS A 63 3.49 -2.92 11.66
CA HIS A 63 4.00 -2.05 12.72
C HIS A 63 5.52 -1.89 12.64
N LYS A 64 6.01 -0.73 13.07
CA LYS A 64 7.43 -0.43 13.22
C LYS A 64 7.97 -1.06 14.49
N LYS A 65 9.11 -1.72 14.40
CA LYS A 65 9.73 -2.37 15.54
C LYS A 65 11.25 -2.24 15.47
N TRP A 66 11.90 -1.96 16.61
CA TRP A 66 13.34 -2.09 16.73
C TRP A 66 13.71 -3.56 16.87
N LEU A 67 14.66 -4.03 16.07
CA LEU A 67 15.24 -5.38 16.17
C LEU A 67 16.76 -5.28 16.30
N SER A 68 17.34 -6.13 17.15
CA SER A 68 18.77 -6.26 17.32
C SER A 68 19.32 -7.46 16.54
N SER A 69 20.53 -7.31 16.03
CA SER A 69 21.28 -8.39 15.42
C SER A 69 21.89 -9.34 16.46
N ASP A 70 21.94 -8.95 17.73
CA ASP A 70 22.35 -9.81 18.81
C ASP A 70 21.27 -10.84 19.13
N TRP A 71 21.44 -12.02 18.57
CA TRP A 71 20.54 -13.16 18.72
C TRP A 71 20.28 -13.52 20.21
N GLN A 72 21.26 -13.34 21.11
CA GLN A 72 21.10 -13.75 22.52
C GLN A 72 20.22 -12.78 23.31
N ASP A 73 20.36 -11.49 23.05
CA ASP A 73 19.55 -10.45 23.71
C ASP A 73 18.16 -10.35 23.10
N ASP A 74 17.97 -10.77 21.84
CA ASP A 74 16.72 -10.53 21.09
C ASP A 74 15.90 -11.80 20.81
N MET A 75 16.27 -12.95 21.38
CA MET A 75 15.46 -14.19 21.25
C MET A 75 14.01 -13.96 21.70
N SER A 76 13.76 -13.06 22.65
CA SER A 76 12.40 -12.67 23.07
C SER A 76 11.67 -11.88 21.99
N ASN A 77 12.35 -11.00 21.25
CA ASN A 77 11.76 -10.11 20.25
C ASN A 77 11.49 -10.81 18.92
N HIS A 78 12.40 -11.65 18.43
CA HIS A 78 12.19 -12.44 17.20
C HIS A 78 11.14 -13.53 17.37
N LYS A 79 10.97 -14.10 18.58
CA LYS A 79 9.90 -15.07 18.90
C LYS A 79 8.50 -14.46 18.85
N HIS A 80 8.38 -13.12 18.90
CA HIS A 80 7.10 -12.43 18.89
C HIS A 80 6.65 -11.97 17.48
N ILE A 81 7.43 -12.27 16.43
CA ILE A 81 6.92 -12.08 15.06
C ILE A 81 6.03 -13.27 14.72
N PRO A 82 4.73 -13.08 14.50
CA PRO A 82 3.81 -14.20 14.26
C PRO A 82 4.16 -14.99 13.00
N THR A 83 3.84 -16.26 12.99
CA THR A 83 3.90 -17.08 11.77
C THR A 83 3.06 -16.42 10.66
N GLY A 84 3.59 -16.39 9.44
CA GLY A 84 2.95 -15.68 8.32
C GLY A 84 3.30 -14.21 8.23
N TYR A 85 4.11 -13.70 9.17
CA TYR A 85 4.69 -12.36 9.11
C TYR A 85 6.17 -12.42 8.70
N PHE A 86 6.69 -11.28 8.30
CA PHE A 86 8.10 -11.08 7.99
C PHE A 86 8.56 -9.70 8.48
N TRP A 87 9.86 -9.52 8.54
CA TRP A 87 10.49 -8.23 8.79
C TRP A 87 11.19 -7.74 7.52
N CYS A 88 11.13 -6.44 7.29
CA CYS A 88 11.89 -5.75 6.26
C CYS A 88 12.46 -4.47 6.84
N GLU A 89 13.61 -4.02 6.34
CA GLU A 89 14.19 -2.76 6.77
C GLU A 89 13.18 -1.60 6.66
N TRP A 90 13.25 -0.70 7.63
CA TRP A 90 12.36 0.45 7.67
C TRP A 90 12.81 1.50 6.65
N PHE A 91 11.87 2.01 5.87
CA PHE A 91 12.09 3.13 4.98
C PHE A 91 11.39 4.37 5.54
N ASP A 92 12.17 5.42 5.78
CA ASP A 92 11.64 6.76 5.99
C ASP A 92 11.26 7.38 4.65
N GLY A 93 10.58 8.52 4.68
CA GLY A 93 10.28 9.28 3.48
C GLY A 93 8.79 9.38 3.15
N LYS A 94 8.50 10.03 2.04
CA LYS A 94 7.16 10.28 1.56
C LYS A 94 6.56 9.01 0.98
N HIS A 95 5.28 8.80 1.25
CA HIS A 95 4.54 7.70 0.64
C HIS A 95 3.88 8.17 -0.65
N TYR A 96 4.04 7.40 -1.71
CA TYR A 96 3.40 7.62 -3.00
C TYR A 96 2.65 6.37 -3.43
N SER A 97 1.49 6.57 -4.04
CA SER A 97 0.78 5.54 -4.81
C SER A 97 0.68 6.05 -6.24
N ILE A 98 1.20 5.27 -7.19
CA ILE A 98 1.32 5.68 -8.60
C ILE A 98 0.71 4.61 -9.49
N ASP A 99 -0.22 5.04 -10.34
CA ASP A 99 -0.78 4.19 -11.38
C ASP A 99 0.07 4.26 -12.63
N TYR A 100 0.34 3.09 -13.19
CA TYR A 100 1.06 2.92 -14.44
C TYR A 100 0.17 2.21 -15.47
N LYS A 101 0.25 2.67 -16.68
CA LYS A 101 -0.37 2.00 -17.84
C LYS A 101 0.70 1.46 -18.78
N ARG A 102 0.47 0.27 -19.29
CA ARG A 102 1.37 -0.32 -20.28
C ARG A 102 1.17 0.29 -21.65
N VAL A 103 2.25 0.76 -22.27
CA VAL A 103 2.27 1.28 -23.64
C VAL A 103 3.44 0.62 -24.38
N GLY A 104 3.17 -0.39 -25.16
CA GLY A 104 4.19 -1.28 -25.71
C GLY A 104 4.94 -2.01 -24.58
N ASP A 105 6.27 -1.88 -24.57
CA ASP A 105 7.12 -2.49 -23.53
C ASP A 105 7.40 -1.55 -22.33
N LEU A 106 6.75 -0.38 -22.29
CA LEU A 106 7.00 0.64 -21.28
C LEU A 106 5.84 0.79 -20.31
N TRP A 107 6.16 1.04 -19.05
CA TRP A 107 5.23 1.48 -18.03
C TRP A 107 5.24 3.01 -17.96
N ILE A 108 4.10 3.62 -18.29
CA ILE A 108 3.91 5.07 -18.27
C ILE A 108 3.10 5.43 -17.03
N PRO A 109 3.62 6.26 -16.11
CA PRO A 109 2.85 6.73 -14.98
C PRO A 109 1.72 7.67 -15.45
N ILE A 110 0.49 7.38 -15.01
CA ILE A 110 -0.70 8.11 -15.44
C ILE A 110 -1.32 8.95 -14.33
N ASN A 111 -1.34 8.41 -13.12
CA ASN A 111 -1.88 9.08 -11.93
C ASN A 111 -0.93 8.91 -10.76
N ALA A 112 -0.95 9.84 -9.82
CA ALA A 112 -0.22 9.69 -8.57
C ALA A 112 -0.87 10.47 -7.43
N CYS A 113 -0.76 9.92 -6.23
CA CYS A 113 -1.08 10.62 -5.01
C CYS A 113 0.01 10.41 -3.95
N GLN A 114 0.17 11.40 -3.11
CA GLN A 114 1.05 11.38 -1.94
C GLN A 114 0.20 11.19 -0.69
N GLY A 115 0.47 10.14 0.07
CA GLY A 115 -0.14 9.91 1.38
C GLY A 115 0.48 10.82 2.45
N LEU A 116 -0.36 11.47 3.25
CA LEU A 116 0.03 12.37 4.32
C LEU A 116 -0.53 11.84 5.64
N HIS A 117 0.32 11.82 6.67
CA HIS A 117 -0.06 11.49 8.04
C HIS A 117 0.08 12.70 8.94
N LYS A 118 -0.81 12.84 9.92
CA LYS A 118 -0.64 13.80 11.02
C LYS A 118 0.39 13.29 12.04
N THR A 119 0.50 11.96 12.17
CA THR A 119 1.46 11.30 13.05
C THR A 119 2.20 10.20 12.29
N GLU A 120 3.52 10.05 12.55
CA GLU A 120 4.35 9.04 11.87
C GLU A 120 4.03 7.59 12.28
N ASP A 121 3.28 7.39 13.35
CA ASP A 121 3.02 6.06 13.92
C ASP A 121 1.83 5.32 13.26
N ASN A 122 1.04 6.01 12.45
CA ASN A 122 -0.09 5.39 11.77
C ASN A 122 0.34 4.83 10.41
N LEU A 123 0.52 3.51 10.32
CA LEU A 123 0.91 2.81 9.09
C LEU A 123 -0.27 2.29 8.27
N THR A 124 -1.49 2.41 8.80
CA THR A 124 -2.68 1.77 8.22
C THR A 124 -3.61 2.75 7.53
N LYS A 125 -3.67 3.99 8.00
CA LYS A 125 -4.59 5.01 7.49
C LYS A 125 -3.83 6.30 7.20
N PHE A 126 -3.98 6.82 6.01
CA PHE A 126 -3.56 8.17 5.69
C PHE A 126 -4.65 9.15 6.10
N ASP A 127 -4.26 10.27 6.71
CA ASP A 127 -5.20 11.34 7.05
C ASP A 127 -5.67 12.08 5.80
N CYS A 128 -4.79 12.15 4.80
CA CYS A 128 -5.06 12.85 3.56
C CYS A 128 -4.23 12.23 2.42
N TRP A 129 -4.79 12.23 1.22
CA TRP A 129 -4.08 11.98 -0.02
C TRP A 129 -4.05 13.28 -0.83
N ARG A 130 -2.88 13.68 -1.31
CA ARG A 130 -2.74 14.81 -2.21
C ARG A 130 -2.48 14.31 -3.61
N ILE A 131 -3.30 14.74 -4.57
CA ILE A 131 -3.12 14.41 -5.98
C ILE A 131 -1.95 15.24 -6.53
N ILE A 132 -0.99 14.55 -7.14
CA ILE A 132 0.25 15.16 -7.63
C ILE A 132 0.54 14.76 -9.08
N HIS A 133 1.43 15.49 -9.73
CA HIS A 133 2.06 14.98 -10.94
C HIS A 133 2.86 13.72 -10.59
N PRO A 134 2.73 12.62 -11.37
CA PRO A 134 3.49 11.42 -11.11
C PRO A 134 5.00 11.70 -11.09
N PRO A 135 5.70 11.42 -9.98
CA PRO A 135 7.15 11.46 -9.97
C PRO A 135 7.70 10.34 -10.86
N TYR A 136 8.85 10.58 -11.47
CA TYR A 136 9.53 9.54 -12.25
C TYR A 136 10.43 8.72 -11.34
N PHE A 137 10.07 7.45 -11.14
CA PHE A 137 10.90 6.46 -10.46
C PHE A 137 11.34 5.37 -11.42
N LEU A 138 12.59 4.95 -11.31
CA LEU A 138 13.12 3.87 -12.12
C LEU A 138 12.55 2.53 -11.61
N LEU A 139 11.82 1.84 -12.48
CA LEU A 139 11.31 0.50 -12.17
C LEU A 139 12.40 -0.55 -12.46
N PRO A 140 12.52 -1.61 -11.62
CA PRO A 140 13.38 -2.74 -11.89
C PRO A 140 13.01 -3.42 -13.22
N ASN A 141 14.01 -3.95 -13.94
CA ASN A 141 13.78 -4.58 -15.26
C ASN A 141 12.72 -5.67 -15.23
N TRP A 142 12.66 -6.48 -14.17
CA TRP A 142 11.68 -7.57 -14.06
C TRP A 142 10.21 -7.08 -13.93
N VAL A 143 9.97 -5.80 -13.59
CA VAL A 143 8.61 -5.23 -13.61
C VAL A 143 8.10 -5.14 -15.05
N HIS A 144 8.98 -4.93 -16.02
CA HIS A 144 8.60 -4.89 -17.43
C HIS A 144 8.18 -6.28 -17.98
N ASP A 145 8.54 -7.36 -17.28
CA ASP A 145 8.13 -8.74 -17.63
C ASP A 145 6.72 -9.09 -17.11
N ILE A 146 6.11 -8.24 -16.29
CA ILE A 146 4.74 -8.42 -15.81
C ILE A 146 3.78 -8.03 -16.94
N ASP A 147 3.10 -9.01 -17.51
CA ASP A 147 2.21 -8.84 -18.65
C ASP A 147 0.76 -8.61 -18.19
N VAL A 148 0.49 -7.37 -17.80
CA VAL A 148 -0.83 -6.85 -17.44
C VAL A 148 -0.97 -5.45 -18.06
N ASP A 149 -2.19 -4.92 -18.12
CA ASP A 149 -2.45 -3.62 -18.74
C ASP A 149 -2.12 -2.44 -17.81
N GLU A 150 -2.32 -2.62 -16.52
CA GLU A 150 -2.19 -1.58 -15.50
C GLU A 150 -1.53 -2.12 -14.24
N LEU A 151 -0.76 -1.27 -13.56
CA LEU A 151 -0.18 -1.50 -12.24
C LEU A 151 -0.45 -0.30 -11.34
N ASN A 152 -0.68 -0.57 -10.08
CA ASN A 152 -0.47 0.43 -9.05
C ASN A 152 0.76 0.04 -8.23
N ILE A 153 1.68 0.97 -8.03
CA ILE A 153 2.91 0.73 -7.26
C ILE A 153 2.99 1.75 -6.14
N GLU A 154 3.18 1.25 -4.93
CA GLU A 154 3.39 2.08 -3.75
C GLU A 154 4.89 2.23 -3.44
N PHE A 155 5.27 3.45 -3.06
CA PHE A 155 6.65 3.81 -2.79
C PHE A 155 6.81 4.49 -1.43
N LYS A 156 7.98 4.33 -0.83
CA LYS A 156 8.54 5.22 0.17
C LYS A 156 9.76 5.92 -0.46
N ASP A 157 9.61 7.23 -0.77
CA ASP A 157 10.47 7.95 -1.71
C ASP A 157 10.66 7.18 -3.02
N ASP A 158 11.83 6.62 -3.31
CA ASP A 158 12.13 5.81 -4.49
C ASP A 158 12.08 4.29 -4.23
N LYS A 159 11.70 3.85 -3.02
CA LYS A 159 11.67 2.44 -2.62
C LYS A 159 10.29 1.86 -2.83
N ILE A 160 10.17 0.87 -3.70
CA ILE A 160 8.92 0.12 -3.91
C ILE A 160 8.57 -0.64 -2.63
N THR A 161 7.36 -0.47 -2.12
CA THR A 161 6.84 -1.17 -0.94
C THR A 161 5.78 -2.21 -1.28
N GLU A 162 4.97 -1.95 -2.30
CA GLU A 162 3.91 -2.84 -2.79
C GLU A 162 3.74 -2.67 -4.30
N ILE A 163 3.26 -3.73 -4.97
CA ILE A 163 2.83 -3.72 -6.35
C ILE A 163 1.47 -4.39 -6.41
N HIS A 164 0.51 -3.75 -7.07
CA HIS A 164 -0.82 -4.26 -7.33
C HIS A 164 -0.98 -4.45 -8.84
N LEU A 165 -1.57 -5.57 -9.26
CA LEU A 165 -1.77 -5.91 -10.67
C LEU A 165 -3.08 -5.30 -11.21
N ARG A 166 -3.29 -4.06 -10.90
CA ARG A 166 -4.45 -3.22 -11.24
C ARG A 166 -4.13 -1.75 -11.02
N SER A 167 -4.95 -0.85 -11.51
CA SER A 167 -4.90 0.56 -11.09
C SER A 167 -5.27 0.72 -9.61
N GLY A 168 -4.81 1.80 -9.02
CA GLY A 168 -5.25 2.24 -7.70
C GLY A 168 -6.74 2.56 -7.70
N ASN A 169 -7.36 2.42 -6.54
CA ASN A 169 -8.78 2.66 -6.42
C ASN A 169 -9.11 4.15 -6.57
N ASP A 170 -10.03 4.45 -7.47
CA ASP A 170 -11.00 5.55 -7.60
C ASP A 170 -10.58 7.00 -7.24
N ILE A 171 -9.64 7.24 -6.31
CA ILE A 171 -9.30 8.59 -5.84
C ILE A 171 -8.80 9.50 -6.98
N CYS A 172 -7.90 8.98 -7.81
CA CYS A 172 -7.28 9.76 -8.87
C CYS A 172 -8.20 9.98 -10.08
N LEU A 173 -9.23 9.14 -10.27
CA LEU A 173 -10.13 9.22 -11.42
C LEU A 173 -11.07 10.43 -11.40
N VAL A 174 -11.38 10.94 -10.21
CA VAL A 174 -12.37 12.02 -10.00
C VAL A 174 -11.74 13.29 -9.44
N SER A 175 -10.40 13.40 -9.43
CA SER A 175 -9.68 14.47 -8.75
C SER A 175 -8.67 15.13 -9.67
N ASN A 176 -8.37 16.40 -9.42
CA ASN A 176 -7.38 17.17 -10.16
C ASN A 176 -6.07 17.28 -9.39
N ILE A 177 -4.99 17.57 -10.10
CA ILE A 177 -3.70 17.81 -9.47
C ILE A 177 -3.81 18.97 -8.48
N GLY A 178 -3.31 18.74 -7.26
CA GLY A 178 -3.40 19.67 -6.16
C GLY A 178 -4.59 19.45 -5.22
N ASP A 179 -5.60 18.68 -5.62
CA ASP A 179 -6.72 18.33 -4.74
C ASP A 179 -6.22 17.51 -3.53
N GLU A 180 -6.87 17.73 -2.40
CA GLU A 180 -6.66 16.98 -1.17
C GLU A 180 -7.90 16.11 -0.89
N ILE A 181 -7.64 14.82 -0.68
CA ILE A 181 -8.66 13.79 -0.49
C ILE A 181 -8.53 13.23 0.92
N TYR A 182 -9.60 13.31 1.69
CA TYR A 182 -9.66 12.86 3.07
C TYR A 182 -10.53 11.60 3.16
N PRO A 183 -9.96 10.42 3.40
CA PRO A 183 -10.73 9.19 3.55
C PRO A 183 -11.72 9.29 4.70
N VAL A 184 -12.95 8.83 4.47
CA VAL A 184 -14.03 8.84 5.46
C VAL A 184 -14.26 7.41 5.96
N TRP A 185 -14.01 7.18 7.23
CA TRP A 185 -14.16 5.87 7.86
C TRP A 185 -15.41 5.81 8.70
N GLN A 186 -16.06 4.66 8.76
CA GLN A 186 -17.25 4.46 9.57
C GLN A 186 -16.91 4.66 11.06
N GLY A 187 -17.68 5.52 11.72
CA GLY A 187 -17.54 5.79 13.15
C GLY A 187 -16.60 6.92 13.52
N ASP A 188 -15.85 7.48 12.57
CA ASP A 188 -15.02 8.66 12.80
C ASP A 188 -15.85 9.95 12.69
N ASP A 189 -15.42 11.02 13.37
CA ASP A 189 -16.08 12.33 13.34
C ASP A 189 -15.47 13.21 12.25
N TYR A 190 -16.30 13.68 11.34
CA TYR A 190 -15.93 14.55 10.21
C TYR A 190 -16.72 15.86 10.20
N THR A 191 -17.20 16.32 11.35
CA THR A 191 -18.02 17.55 11.47
C THR A 191 -17.32 18.75 10.84
N ASP A 192 -16.00 18.85 11.01
CA ASP A 192 -15.20 19.95 10.46
C ASP A 192 -15.02 19.89 8.93
N MET A 193 -15.33 18.75 8.31
CA MET A 193 -15.17 18.53 6.87
C MET A 193 -16.47 18.62 6.08
N GLN A 194 -17.62 18.84 6.72
CA GLN A 194 -18.94 18.90 6.05
C GLN A 194 -19.07 20.01 5.02
N HIS A 195 -18.14 20.98 5.02
CA HIS A 195 -18.08 22.04 3.99
C HIS A 195 -17.36 21.59 2.71
N LEU A 196 -16.76 20.40 2.68
CA LEU A 196 -16.10 19.80 1.53
C LEU A 196 -17.09 18.93 0.73
N GLU A 197 -16.74 18.65 -0.54
CA GLU A 197 -17.51 17.74 -1.37
C GLU A 197 -17.32 16.28 -0.91
N PHE A 198 -18.41 15.60 -0.59
CA PHE A 198 -18.37 14.18 -0.26
C PHE A 198 -18.52 13.34 -1.53
N ILE A 199 -17.58 12.41 -1.75
CA ILE A 199 -17.61 11.44 -2.84
C ILE A 199 -17.75 10.05 -2.20
N PRO A 200 -18.91 9.37 -2.38
CA PRO A 200 -19.10 8.03 -1.84
C PRO A 200 -18.22 7.01 -2.57
N ASN A 201 -17.87 5.92 -1.92
CA ASN A 201 -17.24 4.80 -2.58
C ASN A 201 -18.16 4.23 -3.67
N LEU A 202 -17.61 4.08 -4.89
CA LEU A 202 -18.37 3.64 -6.06
C LEU A 202 -18.46 2.12 -6.21
N SER A 203 -17.66 1.36 -5.48
CA SER A 203 -17.43 -0.08 -5.75
C SER A 203 -17.39 -0.96 -4.51
N GLN A 204 -18.21 -0.68 -3.49
CA GLN A 204 -18.23 -1.56 -2.32
C GLN A 204 -19.54 -2.32 -2.21
N ASP A 205 -19.51 -3.58 -2.63
CA ASP A 205 -20.32 -4.59 -2.01
C ASP A 205 -19.82 -4.77 -0.58
N GLU A 206 -20.63 -4.37 0.41
CA GLU A 206 -20.32 -4.49 1.85
C GLU A 206 -19.88 -5.91 2.24
N GLU A 207 -20.23 -6.92 1.44
CA GLU A 207 -19.91 -8.32 1.65
C GLU A 207 -18.40 -8.62 1.51
N ASP A 208 -17.67 -7.93 0.63
CA ASP A 208 -16.24 -8.23 0.37
C ASP A 208 -15.33 -7.82 1.53
N TYR A 209 -15.68 -6.76 2.26
CA TYR A 209 -14.91 -6.34 3.44
C TYR A 209 -15.28 -7.10 4.71
N THR A 210 -16.49 -7.63 4.81
CA THR A 210 -16.92 -8.47 5.94
C THR A 210 -16.35 -9.88 5.87
N ALA A 211 -16.05 -10.41 4.69
CA ALA A 211 -15.37 -11.70 4.51
C ALA A 211 -13.95 -11.73 5.12
N ALA A 212 -13.28 -10.59 5.23
CA ALA A 212 -11.99 -10.45 5.90
C ALA A 212 -12.07 -10.51 7.44
N GLY A 213 -13.27 -10.61 8.01
CA GLY A 213 -13.54 -11.08 9.38
C GLY A 213 -13.15 -10.15 10.53
N ASN A 214 -12.49 -8.99 10.30
CA ASN A 214 -12.05 -8.10 11.38
C ASN A 214 -11.85 -6.63 10.95
N LEU A 215 -12.41 -6.19 9.84
CA LEU A 215 -12.30 -4.79 9.44
C LEU A 215 -13.24 -3.96 10.31
N LYS A 216 -12.71 -3.37 11.36
CA LYS A 216 -13.39 -2.33 12.15
C LYS A 216 -13.54 -1.03 11.38
N ASP A 217 -12.88 -0.93 10.22
CA ASP A 217 -12.67 0.32 9.53
C ASP A 217 -13.21 0.21 8.09
N ILE A 218 -14.52 0.41 7.96
CA ILE A 218 -15.18 0.52 6.65
C ILE A 218 -14.99 1.93 6.14
N ARG A 219 -14.40 2.07 4.94
CA ARG A 219 -14.30 3.36 4.26
C ARG A 219 -15.61 3.66 3.55
N LEU A 220 -16.26 4.75 3.94
CA LEU A 220 -17.55 5.18 3.37
C LEU A 220 -17.40 5.99 2.09
N GLY A 221 -16.25 6.61 1.87
CA GLY A 221 -15.98 7.50 0.76
C GLY A 221 -14.84 8.45 1.10
N TYR A 222 -14.91 9.64 0.50
CA TYR A 222 -13.90 10.68 0.67
C TYR A 222 -14.55 12.06 0.75
N TYR A 223 -13.94 12.96 1.54
CA TYR A 223 -14.13 14.40 1.36
C TYR A 223 -13.04 14.93 0.43
N ARG A 224 -13.44 15.73 -0.57
CA ARG A 224 -12.52 16.38 -1.50
C ARG A 224 -12.44 17.87 -1.24
N LYS A 225 -11.21 18.36 -1.05
CA LYS A 225 -10.90 19.78 -1.03
C LYS A 225 -10.28 20.16 -2.37
N ILE A 226 -11.04 20.89 -3.16
CA ILE A 226 -10.62 21.36 -4.49
C ILE A 226 -9.59 22.48 -4.30
N ASN A 227 -8.44 22.34 -4.95
CA ASN A 227 -7.46 23.39 -5.01
C ASN A 227 -7.86 24.40 -6.11
N THR A 228 -8.46 25.53 -5.70
CA THR A 228 -8.75 26.64 -6.62
C THR A 228 -7.48 27.47 -6.80
N GLN A 229 -6.62 27.08 -7.76
CA GLN A 229 -5.55 27.95 -8.24
C GLN A 229 -6.08 29.02 -9.20
#